data_b04d7ff3a5ee8556f9b2ff43355a1538
#
_entry.id   b04d7ff3a5ee8556f9b2ff43355a1538
#
_cell.length_a   1.000
_cell.length_b   1.000
_cell.length_c   1.000
_cell.angle_alpha   90.00
_cell.angle_beta   90.00
_cell.angle_gamma   90.00
#
_symmetry.space_group_name_H-M   'P 1'
#
loop_
_entity.id
_entity.type
_entity.pdbx_description
1 polymer ?
#
loop_
_entity_poly.entity_id
_entity_poly.type
_entity_poly.pdbx_seq_one_letter_code
_entity_poly.pdbx_strand_id
1 'polypeptide(L)' 'MIKNLVCGMEVDEKKAAATLMYGDQTFYFCAEACKRAFEKDPQKYIS' A
#
# COMPACT_ATOMS: atom_id res chain seq x y z
N MET A 1 -4.47 10.99 6.31
CA MET A 1 -3.87 10.42 5.11
C MET A 1 -2.94 9.28 5.48
N ILE A 2 -2.79 8.33 4.60
CA ILE A 2 -2.04 7.12 4.88
C ILE A 2 -0.81 7.06 3.99
N LYS A 3 0.30 6.67 4.57
CA LYS A 3 1.54 6.60 3.81
C LYS A 3 1.59 5.33 2.98
N ASN A 4 1.89 5.49 1.68
CA ASN A 4 2.11 4.37 0.79
C ASN A 4 3.52 3.84 1.01
N LEU A 5 3.63 2.61 1.51
CA LEU A 5 4.92 2.02 1.85
C LEU A 5 5.81 1.78 0.63
N VAL A 6 5.19 1.57 -0.52
CA VAL A 6 5.96 1.29 -1.74
C VAL A 6 6.53 2.56 -2.34
N CYS A 7 5.69 3.57 -2.51
CA CYS A 7 6.11 4.83 -3.11
C CYS A 7 6.72 5.79 -2.11
N GLY A 8 6.38 5.63 -0.83
CA GLY A 8 6.80 6.56 0.19
C GLY A 8 6.02 7.86 0.20
N MET A 9 4.96 7.94 -0.58
CA MET A 9 4.12 9.12 -0.66
C MET A 9 2.84 8.93 0.14
N GLU A 10 2.27 10.04 0.59
CA GLU A 10 1.00 9.96 1.30
C GLU A 10 -0.15 9.76 0.34
N VAL A 11 -1.09 8.90 0.75
CA VAL A 11 -2.26 8.58 -0.04
C VAL A 11 -3.51 8.81 0.81
N ASP A 12 -4.49 9.48 0.22
CA ASP A 12 -5.77 9.64 0.87
C ASP A 12 -6.54 8.33 0.76
N GLU A 13 -6.95 7.78 1.90
CA GLU A 13 -7.65 6.51 1.92
C GLU A 13 -8.91 6.50 1.07
N LYS A 14 -9.50 7.67 0.87
CA LYS A 14 -10.70 7.78 0.05
C LYS A 14 -10.39 7.88 -1.42
N LYS A 15 -9.14 8.21 -1.75
CA LYS A 15 -8.72 8.39 -3.14
C LYS A 15 -7.69 7.38 -3.59
N ALA A 16 -7.42 6.39 -2.76
CA ALA A 16 -6.44 5.37 -3.11
C ALA A 16 -6.87 4.61 -4.35
N ALA A 17 -5.93 4.42 -5.25
CA ALA A 17 -6.20 3.68 -6.49
C ALA A 17 -6.37 2.18 -6.22
N ALA A 18 -5.71 1.68 -5.18
CA ALA A 18 -5.79 0.28 -4.82
C ALA A 18 -5.65 0.12 -3.32
N THR A 19 -6.21 -0.95 -2.79
CA THR A 19 -6.10 -1.25 -1.37
C THR A 19 -5.79 -2.74 -1.21
N LEU A 20 -5.16 -3.07 -0.08
CA LEU A 20 -4.83 -4.45 0.22
C LEU A 20 -4.88 -4.65 1.73
N MET A 21 -5.56 -5.70 2.15
CA MET A 21 -5.57 -6.06 3.56
C MET A 21 -4.55 -7.18 3.79
N TYR A 22 -3.60 -6.92 4.68
CA TYR A 22 -2.57 -7.88 5.01
C TYR A 22 -2.49 -8.01 6.52
N GLY A 23 -2.76 -9.21 7.02
CA GLY A 23 -2.85 -9.42 8.45
C GLY A 23 -4.01 -8.61 9.03
N ASP A 24 -3.72 -7.82 10.04
CA ASP A 24 -4.72 -7.00 10.69
C ASP A 24 -4.72 -5.57 10.18
N GLN A 25 -3.97 -5.28 9.12
CA GLN A 25 -3.84 -3.91 8.63
C GLN A 25 -4.31 -3.80 7.19
N THR A 26 -4.85 -2.63 6.88
CA THR A 26 -5.24 -2.31 5.52
C THR A 26 -4.22 -1.31 4.96
N PHE A 27 -3.71 -1.61 3.78
CA PHE A 27 -2.73 -0.75 3.12
C PHE A 27 -3.36 -0.09 1.90
N TYR A 28 -2.98 1.16 1.66
CA TYR A 28 -3.51 1.94 0.56
C TYR A 28 -2.38 2.31 -0.39
N PHE A 29 -2.67 2.26 -1.67
CA PHE A 29 -1.65 2.49 -2.69
C PHE A 29 -2.11 3.54 -3.69
N CYS A 30 -1.17 4.35 -4.13
CA CYS A 30 -1.47 5.41 -5.09
C CYS A 30 -1.67 4.87 -6.51
N ALA A 31 -1.24 3.65 -6.76
CA ALA A 31 -1.39 3.02 -8.06
C ALA A 31 -1.42 1.51 -7.90
N GLU A 32 -2.03 0.84 -8.88
CA GLU A 32 -2.10 -0.61 -8.85
C GLU A 32 -0.72 -1.24 -8.91
N ALA A 33 0.22 -0.60 -9.60
CA ALA A 33 1.59 -1.09 -9.66
C ALA A 33 2.22 -1.17 -8.27
N CYS A 34 1.90 -0.20 -7.41
CA CYS A 34 2.40 -0.22 -6.04
C CYS A 34 1.82 -1.38 -5.25
N LYS A 35 0.54 -1.66 -5.47
CA LYS A 35 -0.08 -2.79 -4.81
C LYS A 35 0.56 -4.10 -5.22
N ARG A 36 0.84 -4.25 -6.51
CA ARG A 36 1.47 -5.46 -7.02
C ARG A 36 2.87 -5.63 -6.46
N ALA A 37 3.60 -4.54 -6.36
CA ALA A 37 4.94 -4.60 -5.79
C ALA A 37 4.90 -5.05 -4.34
N PHE A 38 3.92 -4.56 -3.60
CA PHE A 38 3.74 -4.97 -2.21
C PHE A 38 3.38 -6.45 -2.11
N GLU A 39 2.45 -6.91 -2.94
CA GLU A 39 2.03 -8.31 -2.92
C GLU A 39 3.18 -9.26 -3.24
N LYS A 40 4.11 -8.79 -4.04
CA LYS A 40 5.23 -9.61 -4.45
C LYS A 40 6.16 -9.91 -3.28
N ASP A 41 6.34 -8.95 -2.39
CA ASP A 41 7.21 -9.14 -1.23
C ASP A 41 6.75 -8.22 -0.10
N PRO A 42 5.66 -8.60 0.58
CA PRO A 42 5.10 -7.73 1.63
C PRO A 42 6.06 -7.53 2.80
N GLN A 43 6.85 -8.53 3.14
CA GLN A 43 7.74 -8.42 4.28
C GLN A 43 8.85 -7.42 4.04
N LYS A 44 9.19 -7.18 2.80
CA LYS A 44 10.20 -6.18 2.47
C LYS A 44 9.77 -4.79 2.92
N TYR A 45 8.47 -4.54 2.93
CA TYR A 45 7.95 -3.21 3.24
C TYR A 45 7.49 -3.06 4.68
N ILE A 46 7.12 -4.14 5.34
CA ILE A 46 6.56 -4.06 6.68
C ILE A 46 7.43 -4.65 7.79
N SER A 47 8.49 -5.35 7.45
CA SER A 47 9.35 -5.95 8.48
C SER A 47 10.52 -5.06 8.92
#